data_c58c690112ce07ae56e29c291ce77535
#
_entry.id   c58c690112ce07ae56e29c291ce77535
#
_cell.length_a   1.000
_cell.length_b   1.000
_cell.length_c   1.000
_cell.angle_alpha   90.00
_cell.angle_beta   90.00
_cell.angle_gamma   90.00
#
_symmetry.space_group_name_H-M   'P 1'
#
loop_
_entity.id
_entity.type
_entity.pdbx_description
1 polymer ?
#
loop_
_entity_poly.entity_id
_entity_poly.type
_entity_poly.pdbx_seq_one_letter_code
_entity_poly.pdbx_strand_id
1 'polypeptide(L)'
;DSKWAKQVCNTRSSKKWKKLMKNIPAELRTVFKHARIPKRLKKDMYGDIFTSHITLAKLDWYLAKKKKNTAPGVSGIRIDHIAALPKEHREMIAQLLSIPYLTGTKYDDWNNEIVNWIPKEEGNDDMRKRRPLMYYEVMRKMCMGIKKGEVIKVWHDNELIDDDNYAFLQGLSTTEPLMIKKWY
;
A
#
# COMPACT_ATOMS: atom_id res chain seq x y z
N ASP A 1 -11.08 1.88 6.65
CA ASP A 1 -11.62 1.77 7.98
C ASP A 1 -11.95 0.33 8.32
N SER A 2 -11.32 -0.14 9.35
CA SER A 2 -11.26 -1.52 9.80
C SER A 2 -12.57 -2.15 10.29
N LYS A 3 -13.70 -1.47 10.26
CA LYS A 3 -15.00 -2.02 10.69
C LYS A 3 -15.44 -3.18 9.82
N TRP A 4 -15.27 -3.07 8.50
CA TRP A 4 -15.62 -4.14 7.56
C TRP A 4 -14.67 -5.35 7.70
N ALA A 5 -13.37 -5.11 7.77
CA ALA A 5 -12.38 -6.18 7.95
C ALA A 5 -12.54 -6.88 9.32
N LYS A 6 -12.80 -6.12 10.40
CA LYS A 6 -13.15 -6.70 11.71
C LYS A 6 -14.45 -7.50 11.69
N GLN A 7 -15.45 -7.01 10.95
CA GLN A 7 -16.72 -7.74 10.78
C GLN A 7 -16.52 -9.05 10.02
N VAL A 8 -15.74 -9.06 8.93
CA VAL A 8 -15.44 -10.27 8.14
C VAL A 8 -14.59 -11.25 8.94
N CYS A 9 -13.58 -10.79 9.67
CA CYS A 9 -12.71 -11.64 10.48
C CYS A 9 -13.41 -12.25 11.72
N ASN A 10 -14.29 -11.48 12.39
CA ASN A 10 -14.97 -11.94 13.61
C ASN A 10 -16.23 -12.75 13.36
N THR A 11 -16.78 -12.78 12.13
CA THR A 11 -18.07 -13.43 11.84
C THR A 11 -17.95 -14.85 11.28
N ARG A 12 -16.73 -15.42 11.10
CA ARG A 12 -16.57 -16.79 10.54
C ARG A 12 -17.23 -17.89 11.37
N SER A 13 -17.44 -17.69 12.67
CA SER A 13 -18.19 -18.62 13.54
C SER A 13 -19.64 -18.21 13.76
N SER A 14 -20.06 -17.06 13.25
CA SER A 14 -21.41 -16.54 13.50
C SER A 14 -22.45 -17.13 12.55
N LYS A 15 -23.71 -17.18 13.04
CA LYS A 15 -24.88 -17.57 12.22
C LYS A 15 -24.96 -16.74 10.92
N LYS A 16 -24.48 -15.49 10.95
CA LYS A 16 -24.47 -14.55 9.82
C LYS A 16 -23.51 -14.99 8.70
N TRP A 17 -22.30 -15.50 9.05
CA TRP A 17 -21.36 -16.07 8.08
C TRP A 17 -21.91 -17.33 7.42
N LYS A 18 -22.51 -18.24 8.21
CA LYS A 18 -23.13 -19.45 7.67
C LYS A 18 -24.26 -19.12 6.68
N LYS A 19 -25.05 -18.07 6.95
CA LYS A 19 -26.10 -17.60 6.05
C LYS A 19 -25.53 -16.97 4.77
N LEU A 20 -24.46 -16.18 4.89
CA LEU A 20 -23.76 -15.59 3.74
C LEU A 20 -23.18 -16.68 2.83
N MET A 21 -22.52 -17.68 3.40
CA MET A 21 -21.91 -18.79 2.66
C MET A 21 -22.92 -19.66 1.93
N LYS A 22 -24.19 -19.71 2.37
CA LYS A 22 -25.24 -20.43 1.65
C LYS A 22 -25.61 -19.77 0.31
N ASN A 23 -25.48 -18.44 0.22
CA ASN A 23 -25.84 -17.67 -0.97
C ASN A 23 -24.67 -17.53 -1.98
N ILE A 24 -23.49 -18.06 -1.65
CA ILE A 24 -22.32 -18.05 -2.54
C ILE A 24 -22.35 -19.32 -3.41
N PRO A 25 -22.11 -19.23 -4.74
CA PRO A 25 -21.96 -20.39 -5.62
C PRO A 25 -21.00 -21.44 -5.07
N ALA A 26 -21.26 -22.72 -5.32
CA ALA A 26 -20.51 -23.83 -4.71
C ALA A 26 -19.02 -23.77 -5.04
N GLU A 27 -18.67 -23.38 -6.27
CA GLU A 27 -17.30 -23.22 -6.76
C GLU A 27 -16.53 -22.17 -5.94
N LEU A 28 -17.17 -21.04 -5.64
CA LEU A 28 -16.56 -19.97 -4.86
C LEU A 28 -16.47 -20.27 -3.36
N ARG A 29 -17.32 -21.19 -2.84
CA ARG A 29 -17.23 -21.59 -1.42
C ARG A 29 -15.91 -22.26 -1.08
N THR A 30 -15.34 -23.00 -2.02
CA THR A 30 -14.04 -23.67 -1.86
C THR A 30 -12.95 -22.63 -1.71
N VAL A 31 -12.92 -21.61 -2.57
CA VAL A 31 -11.96 -20.49 -2.49
C VAL A 31 -12.05 -19.79 -1.13
N PHE A 32 -13.27 -19.46 -0.67
CA PHE A 32 -13.46 -18.81 0.64
C PHE A 32 -13.12 -19.72 1.83
N LYS A 33 -13.21 -21.04 1.69
CA LYS A 33 -12.75 -21.99 2.73
C LYS A 33 -11.24 -22.01 2.87
N HIS A 34 -10.52 -21.90 1.76
CA HIS A 34 -9.06 -21.94 1.73
C HIS A 34 -8.42 -20.57 2.02
N ALA A 35 -9.13 -19.46 1.78
CA ALA A 35 -8.69 -18.11 2.14
C ALA A 35 -8.61 -17.90 3.68
N ARG A 36 -7.90 -18.78 4.39
CA ARG A 36 -7.66 -18.65 5.82
C ARG A 36 -6.30 -18.01 6.04
N ILE A 37 -6.27 -16.79 6.55
CA ILE A 37 -5.07 -16.28 7.21
C ILE A 37 -4.87 -17.14 8.46
N PRO A 38 -3.78 -17.91 8.57
CA PRO A 38 -3.52 -18.75 9.73
C PRO A 38 -3.58 -17.93 11.02
N LYS A 39 -4.23 -18.44 12.06
CA LYS A 39 -4.39 -17.71 13.34
C LYS A 39 -3.07 -17.24 13.96
N ARG A 40 -1.99 -18.03 13.81
CA ARG A 40 -0.64 -17.69 14.29
C ARG A 40 -0.02 -16.48 13.59
N LEU A 41 -0.46 -16.14 12.37
CA LEU A 41 0.05 -15.00 11.61
C LEU A 41 -0.53 -13.66 12.06
N LYS A 42 -1.57 -13.67 12.91
CA LYS A 42 -2.29 -12.44 13.27
C LYS A 42 -1.63 -11.61 14.36
N LYS A 43 -0.85 -12.20 15.25
CA LYS A 43 -0.36 -11.50 16.44
C LYS A 43 1.09 -11.03 16.34
N ASP A 44 1.95 -11.81 15.75
CA ASP A 44 3.40 -11.56 15.80
C ASP A 44 3.97 -10.91 14.53
N MET A 45 3.31 -11.07 13.38
CA MET A 45 3.84 -10.58 12.11
C MET A 45 3.75 -9.08 11.88
N TYR A 46 2.69 -8.45 12.36
CA TYR A 46 2.44 -7.03 12.09
C TYR A 46 2.82 -6.12 13.25
N GLY A 47 3.01 -6.67 14.46
CA GLY A 47 3.29 -5.89 15.65
C GLY A 47 4.50 -4.98 15.48
N ASP A 48 5.61 -5.54 15.04
CA ASP A 48 6.86 -4.82 14.92
C ASP A 48 6.91 -3.87 13.71
N ILE A 49 6.19 -4.18 12.64
CA ILE A 49 6.17 -3.31 11.45
C ILE A 49 5.56 -1.95 11.77
N PHE A 50 4.43 -1.93 12.48
CA PHE A 50 3.70 -0.70 12.76
C PHE A 50 4.15 0.02 14.03
N THR A 51 4.98 -0.61 14.85
CA THR A 51 5.55 -0.03 16.08
C THR A 51 7.05 0.27 15.95
N SER A 52 7.72 -0.22 14.90
CA SER A 52 9.13 0.04 14.69
C SER A 52 9.39 1.41 14.08
N HIS A 53 10.49 2.03 14.52
CA HIS A 53 10.98 3.28 13.95
C HIS A 53 11.39 3.11 12.47
N ILE A 54 11.19 4.17 11.70
CA ILE A 54 11.82 4.33 10.39
C ILE A 54 13.24 4.78 10.63
N THR A 55 14.21 3.93 10.32
CA THR A 55 15.63 4.25 10.45
C THR A 55 16.15 5.02 9.23
N LEU A 56 17.28 5.72 9.38
CA LEU A 56 17.96 6.37 8.26
C LEU A 56 18.26 5.38 7.13
N ALA A 57 18.69 4.17 7.44
CA ALA A 57 18.95 3.14 6.43
C ALA A 57 17.70 2.80 5.59
N LYS A 58 16.53 2.70 6.23
CA LYS A 58 15.25 2.47 5.53
C LYS A 58 14.87 3.66 4.65
N LEU A 59 15.09 4.89 5.13
CA LEU A 59 14.85 6.10 4.37
C LEU A 59 15.77 6.17 3.15
N ASP A 60 17.08 5.98 3.34
CA ASP A 60 18.07 6.04 2.26
C ASP A 60 17.82 4.94 1.20
N TRP A 61 17.47 3.74 1.64
CA TRP A 61 17.04 2.67 0.72
C TRP A 61 15.81 3.06 -0.11
N TYR A 62 14.82 3.70 0.52
CA TYR A 62 13.63 4.16 -0.18
C TYR A 62 13.97 5.25 -1.21
N LEU A 63 14.77 6.25 -0.81
CA LEU A 63 15.19 7.35 -1.67
C LEU A 63 15.98 6.86 -2.89
N ALA A 64 16.87 5.89 -2.70
CA ALA A 64 17.68 5.33 -3.78
C ALA A 64 16.85 4.63 -4.88
N LYS A 65 15.68 4.08 -4.52
CA LYS A 65 14.78 3.38 -5.46
C LYS A 65 13.81 4.30 -6.21
N LYS A 66 13.72 5.57 -5.84
CA LYS A 66 12.72 6.48 -6.42
C LYS A 66 13.27 7.26 -7.59
N LYS A 67 12.40 7.45 -8.59
CA LYS A 67 12.72 8.36 -9.71
C LYS A 67 12.89 9.78 -9.18
N LYS A 68 13.90 10.46 -9.67
CA LYS A 68 14.09 11.91 -9.47
C LYS A 68 13.00 12.67 -10.25
N ASN A 69 12.80 13.94 -9.92
CA ASN A 69 11.80 14.82 -10.58
C ASN A 69 10.35 14.31 -10.53
N THR A 70 9.96 13.63 -9.44
CA THR A 70 8.56 13.30 -9.23
C THR A 70 7.76 14.52 -8.82
N ALA A 71 6.51 14.61 -9.26
CA ALA A 71 5.63 15.73 -8.90
C ALA A 71 5.49 15.87 -7.37
N PRO A 72 5.64 17.10 -6.84
CA PRO A 72 5.49 17.37 -5.42
C PRO A 72 4.03 17.34 -4.99
N GLY A 73 3.80 17.40 -3.68
CA GLY A 73 2.51 17.76 -3.08
C GLY A 73 2.35 19.26 -2.96
N VAL A 74 1.46 19.70 -2.06
CA VAL A 74 1.12 21.11 -1.82
C VAL A 74 2.35 21.93 -1.38
N SER A 75 3.26 21.32 -0.60
CA SER A 75 4.48 21.99 -0.12
C SER A 75 5.50 22.33 -1.20
N GLY A 76 5.38 21.78 -2.41
CA GLY A 76 6.38 21.91 -3.45
C GLY A 76 7.66 21.09 -3.21
N ILE A 77 7.78 20.38 -2.08
CA ILE A 77 8.95 19.56 -1.75
C ILE A 77 8.92 18.27 -2.55
N ARG A 78 10.07 17.92 -3.17
CA ARG A 78 10.25 16.70 -3.95
C ARG A 78 11.18 15.71 -3.24
N ILE A 79 11.13 14.46 -3.69
CA ILE A 79 12.00 13.40 -3.17
C ILE A 79 13.49 13.72 -3.36
N ASP A 80 13.85 14.31 -4.50
CA ASP A 80 15.23 14.69 -4.79
C ASP A 80 15.74 15.81 -3.85
N HIS A 81 14.88 16.70 -3.38
CA HIS A 81 15.28 17.69 -2.36
C HIS A 81 15.65 16.99 -1.05
N ILE A 82 14.86 16.00 -0.62
CA ILE A 82 15.16 15.23 0.59
C ILE A 82 16.44 14.38 0.42
N ALA A 83 16.63 13.77 -0.74
CA ALA A 83 17.82 12.96 -1.03
C ALA A 83 19.11 13.78 -1.04
N ALA A 84 19.03 15.07 -1.38
CA ALA A 84 20.17 16.01 -1.40
C ALA A 84 20.56 16.54 -0.01
N LEU A 85 19.74 16.31 1.02
CA LEU A 85 20.03 16.78 2.37
C LEU A 85 21.23 16.05 2.98
N PRO A 86 22.01 16.72 3.86
CA PRO A 86 23.03 16.09 4.69
C PRO A 86 22.45 14.91 5.53
N LYS A 87 23.33 14.00 5.93
CA LYS A 87 22.96 12.79 6.68
C LYS A 87 22.13 13.12 7.93
N GLU A 88 22.57 14.10 8.69
CA GLU A 88 21.96 14.51 9.96
C GLU A 88 20.51 14.97 9.76
N HIS A 89 20.24 15.72 8.69
CA HIS A 89 18.89 16.17 8.37
C HIS A 89 17.99 15.02 7.91
N ARG A 90 18.53 14.07 7.13
CA ARG A 90 17.78 12.88 6.75
C ARG A 90 17.45 11.99 7.94
N GLU A 91 18.34 11.95 8.95
CA GLU A 91 18.08 11.24 10.21
C GLU A 91 16.92 11.88 10.99
N MET A 92 16.88 13.21 11.08
CA MET A 92 15.73 13.92 11.64
C MET A 92 14.44 13.64 10.89
N ILE A 93 14.49 13.61 9.56
CA ILE A 93 13.31 13.24 8.75
C ILE A 93 12.86 11.81 9.05
N ALA A 94 13.78 10.85 9.18
CA ALA A 94 13.42 9.47 9.51
C ALA A 94 12.72 9.38 10.89
N GLN A 95 13.16 10.18 11.87
CA GLN A 95 12.50 10.29 13.17
C GLN A 95 11.08 10.88 13.02
N LEU A 96 10.92 11.98 12.28
CA LEU A 96 9.61 12.58 12.03
C LEU A 96 8.66 11.60 11.32
N LEU A 97 9.13 10.83 10.35
CA LEU A 97 8.33 9.81 9.67
C LEU A 97 7.90 8.67 10.60
N SER A 98 8.58 8.46 11.71
CA SER A 98 8.25 7.43 12.70
C SER A 98 7.08 7.83 13.60
N ILE A 99 6.88 9.12 13.85
CA ILE A 99 5.88 9.63 14.79
C ILE A 99 4.47 9.11 14.51
N PRO A 100 3.94 9.13 13.28
CA PRO A 100 2.60 8.64 13.00
C PRO A 100 2.35 7.19 13.39
N TYR A 101 3.37 6.35 13.29
CA TYR A 101 3.25 4.93 13.65
C TYR A 101 3.37 4.70 15.16
N LEU A 102 4.19 5.48 15.84
CA LEU A 102 4.40 5.36 17.27
C LEU A 102 3.24 5.94 18.08
N THR A 103 2.62 7.00 17.57
CA THR A 103 1.55 7.72 18.29
C THR A 103 0.16 7.37 17.79
N GLY A 104 0.04 6.75 16.61
CA GLY A 104 -1.25 6.51 15.94
C GLY A 104 -1.90 7.78 15.36
N THR A 105 -1.16 8.90 15.35
CA THR A 105 -1.63 10.18 14.80
C THR A 105 -1.01 10.44 13.43
N LYS A 106 -1.62 11.30 12.64
CA LYS A 106 -1.06 11.78 11.38
C LYS A 106 -0.90 13.29 11.42
N TYR A 107 0.01 13.81 10.62
CA TYR A 107 0.14 15.23 10.43
C TYR A 107 -1.04 15.77 9.63
N ASP A 108 -1.60 16.92 10.01
CA ASP A 108 -2.78 17.52 9.37
C ASP A 108 -2.52 17.84 7.90
N ASP A 109 -1.33 18.31 7.55
CA ASP A 109 -0.91 18.60 6.17
C ASP A 109 -0.97 17.38 5.25
N TRP A 110 -0.96 16.16 5.79
CA TRP A 110 -1.10 14.95 4.99
C TRP A 110 -2.51 14.72 4.45
N ASN A 111 -3.48 15.50 4.89
CA ASN A 111 -4.83 15.49 4.33
C ASN A 111 -4.94 16.33 3.05
N ASN A 112 -3.98 17.24 2.85
CA ASN A 112 -3.96 18.10 1.69
C ASN A 112 -3.35 17.40 0.48
N GLU A 113 -4.02 17.47 -0.65
CA GLU A 113 -3.56 16.85 -1.90
C GLU A 113 -3.95 17.72 -3.10
N ILE A 114 -3.12 17.68 -4.14
CA ILE A 114 -3.43 18.31 -5.43
C ILE A 114 -4.03 17.23 -6.32
N VAL A 115 -5.22 17.48 -6.86
CA VAL A 115 -5.86 16.58 -7.82
C VAL A 115 -5.67 17.15 -9.23
N ASN A 116 -4.97 16.43 -10.09
CA ASN A 116 -4.84 16.74 -11.51
C ASN A 116 -5.67 15.78 -12.34
N TRP A 117 -6.50 16.33 -13.21
CA TRP A 117 -7.40 15.57 -14.07
C TRP A 117 -6.75 15.30 -15.42
N ILE A 118 -6.25 14.09 -15.62
CA ILE A 118 -5.60 13.67 -16.88
C ILE A 118 -6.65 13.04 -17.82
N PRO A 119 -6.75 13.47 -19.09
CA PRO A 119 -7.62 12.82 -20.05
C PRO A 119 -7.24 11.35 -20.24
N LYS A 120 -8.23 10.47 -20.40
CA LYS A 120 -8.01 9.06 -20.72
C LYS A 120 -7.61 8.87 -22.19
N GLU A 121 -8.05 9.77 -23.03
CA GLU A 121 -7.79 9.82 -24.46
C GLU A 121 -7.26 11.22 -24.80
N GLU A 122 -6.26 11.27 -25.66
CA GLU A 122 -5.67 12.54 -26.08
C GLU A 122 -6.72 13.40 -26.82
N GLY A 123 -6.78 14.70 -26.47
CA GLY A 123 -7.75 15.63 -27.07
C GLY A 123 -9.19 15.50 -26.57
N ASN A 124 -9.48 14.65 -25.59
CA ASN A 124 -10.83 14.50 -25.04
C ASN A 124 -11.05 15.39 -23.82
N ASP A 125 -11.89 16.41 -23.94
CA ASP A 125 -12.19 17.37 -22.88
C ASP A 125 -13.35 16.97 -21.95
N ASP A 126 -14.03 15.84 -22.21
CA ASP A 126 -15.10 15.37 -21.33
C ASP A 126 -14.57 15.01 -19.94
N MET A 127 -15.03 15.73 -18.91
CA MET A 127 -14.64 15.52 -17.52
C MET A 127 -14.91 14.08 -17.03
N ARG A 128 -15.93 13.40 -17.55
CA ARG A 128 -16.25 12.00 -17.20
C ARG A 128 -15.22 11.01 -17.74
N LYS A 129 -14.46 11.41 -18.75
CA LYS A 129 -13.39 10.64 -19.37
C LYS A 129 -11.99 11.06 -18.87
N ARG A 130 -11.88 11.69 -17.71
CA ARG A 130 -10.62 12.02 -17.06
C ARG A 130 -10.30 11.05 -15.93
N ARG A 131 -9.01 10.92 -15.63
CA ARG A 131 -8.49 10.15 -14.49
C ARG A 131 -8.01 11.14 -13.44
N PRO A 132 -8.48 11.08 -12.18
CA PRO A 132 -7.88 11.86 -11.11
C PRO A 132 -6.50 11.31 -10.80
N LEU A 133 -5.49 12.16 -10.84
CA LEU A 133 -4.15 11.87 -10.37
C LEU A 133 -3.87 12.73 -9.14
N MET A 134 -3.72 12.06 -7.99
CA MET A 134 -3.52 12.72 -6.70
C MET A 134 -2.03 12.88 -6.41
N TYR A 135 -1.61 14.10 -6.11
CA TYR A 135 -0.25 14.43 -5.67
C TYR A 135 -0.25 14.65 -4.15
N TYR A 136 0.21 13.63 -3.45
CA TYR A 136 0.36 13.66 -1.99
C TYR A 136 1.66 14.33 -1.57
N GLU A 137 1.69 14.81 -0.34
CA GLU A 137 2.91 15.31 0.30
C GLU A 137 4.03 14.27 0.28
N VAL A 138 5.27 14.74 0.06
CA VAL A 138 6.43 13.87 -0.06
C VAL A 138 6.67 13.07 1.22
N MET A 139 6.49 13.67 2.39
CA MET A 139 6.62 13.00 3.68
C MET A 139 5.62 11.86 3.82
N ARG A 140 4.36 12.07 3.43
CA ARG A 140 3.33 11.02 3.38
C ARG A 140 3.71 9.89 2.43
N LYS A 141 4.18 10.23 1.21
CA LYS A 141 4.63 9.23 0.22
C LYS A 141 5.78 8.36 0.76
N MET A 142 6.77 8.98 1.42
CA MET A 142 7.91 8.26 2.00
C MET A 142 7.46 7.36 3.15
N CYS A 143 6.70 7.89 4.08
CA CYS A 143 6.20 7.17 5.24
C CYS A 143 5.41 5.93 4.83
N MET A 144 4.40 6.10 3.98
CA MET A 144 3.56 5.01 3.48
C MET A 144 4.34 4.04 2.59
N GLY A 145 5.26 4.54 1.77
CA GLY A 145 6.05 3.70 0.85
C GLY A 145 7.05 2.80 1.55
N ILE A 146 7.70 3.29 2.62
CA ILE A 146 8.62 2.47 3.44
C ILE A 146 7.84 1.37 4.14
N LYS A 147 6.74 1.71 4.82
CA LYS A 147 5.92 0.72 5.53
C LYS A 147 5.21 -0.25 4.61
N LYS A 148 4.74 0.20 3.43
CA LYS A 148 4.24 -0.70 2.39
C LYS A 148 5.29 -1.75 2.00
N GLY A 149 6.55 -1.34 1.83
CA GLY A 149 7.64 -2.26 1.50
C GLY A 149 7.84 -3.34 2.57
N GLU A 150 7.80 -2.96 3.85
CA GLU A 150 7.89 -3.90 4.97
C GLU A 150 6.72 -4.89 5.01
N VAL A 151 5.49 -4.41 4.80
CA VAL A 151 4.29 -5.25 4.77
C VAL A 151 4.33 -6.24 3.61
N ILE A 152 4.69 -5.78 2.40
CA ILE A 152 4.78 -6.65 1.22
C ILE A 152 5.84 -7.73 1.43
N LYS A 153 6.98 -7.38 2.04
CA LYS A 153 8.03 -8.35 2.36
C LYS A 153 7.50 -9.45 3.27
N VAL A 154 6.79 -9.08 4.35
CA VAL A 154 6.17 -10.06 5.26
C VAL A 154 5.16 -10.94 4.53
N TRP A 155 4.35 -10.37 3.65
CA TRP A 155 3.39 -11.14 2.88
C TRP A 155 4.06 -12.13 1.93
N HIS A 156 5.13 -11.72 1.29
CA HIS A 156 5.93 -12.59 0.42
C HIS A 156 6.62 -13.71 1.22
N ASP A 157 7.31 -13.36 2.31
CA ASP A 157 8.08 -14.31 3.13
C ASP A 157 7.18 -15.36 3.82
N ASN A 158 5.88 -15.10 3.92
CA ASN A 158 4.90 -16.00 4.52
C ASN A 158 3.87 -16.56 3.52
N GLU A 159 4.16 -16.47 2.23
CA GLU A 159 3.30 -17.00 1.16
C GLU A 159 1.83 -16.55 1.28
N LEU A 160 1.62 -15.28 1.69
CA LEU A 160 0.29 -14.69 1.82
C LEU A 160 -0.21 -14.05 0.53
N ILE A 161 0.67 -13.86 -0.43
CA ILE A 161 0.37 -13.39 -1.77
C ILE A 161 0.32 -14.62 -2.67
N ASP A 162 -0.80 -14.81 -3.34
CA ASP A 162 -0.99 -15.87 -4.31
C ASP A 162 -0.03 -15.70 -5.49
N ASP A 163 0.52 -16.79 -6.01
CA ASP A 163 1.44 -16.78 -7.16
C ASP A 163 0.79 -16.21 -8.42
N ASP A 164 -0.52 -16.27 -8.52
CA ASP A 164 -1.32 -15.67 -9.60
C ASP A 164 -1.55 -14.15 -9.42
N ASN A 165 -1.05 -13.55 -8.35
CA ASN A 165 -1.17 -12.12 -8.11
C ASN A 165 0.00 -11.36 -8.72
N TYR A 166 -0.20 -10.82 -9.90
CA TYR A 166 0.79 -9.99 -10.61
C TYR A 166 0.72 -8.50 -10.26
N ALA A 167 -0.25 -8.10 -9.43
CA ALA A 167 -0.45 -6.71 -9.07
C ALA A 167 0.42 -6.30 -7.86
N PHE A 168 1.01 -5.10 -7.95
CA PHE A 168 1.77 -4.46 -6.86
C PHE A 168 3.06 -5.15 -6.41
N LEU A 169 3.47 -6.22 -7.06
CA LEU A 169 4.74 -6.90 -6.80
C LEU A 169 5.85 -6.32 -7.69
N GLN A 170 7.05 -6.20 -7.11
CA GLN A 170 8.20 -5.70 -7.85
C GLN A 170 8.67 -6.75 -8.86
N GLY A 171 8.86 -6.34 -10.11
CA GLY A 171 9.33 -7.21 -11.18
C GLY A 171 8.23 -7.94 -11.94
N LEU A 172 6.98 -7.88 -11.46
CA LEU A 172 5.82 -8.42 -12.17
C LEU A 172 5.05 -7.32 -12.90
N SER A 173 4.44 -7.65 -14.01
CA SER A 173 3.66 -6.74 -14.82
C SER A 173 2.34 -7.39 -15.28
N THR A 174 1.52 -6.63 -15.95
CA THR A 174 0.29 -7.16 -16.58
C THR A 174 0.60 -7.99 -17.84
N THR A 175 1.84 -8.02 -18.28
CA THR A 175 2.27 -8.77 -19.47
C THR A 175 2.23 -10.27 -19.21
N GLU A 176 2.64 -10.71 -18.02
CA GLU A 176 2.68 -12.14 -17.66
C GLU A 176 1.29 -12.79 -17.75
N PRO A 177 0.23 -12.27 -17.08
CA PRO A 177 -1.10 -12.88 -17.20
C PRO A 177 -1.70 -12.77 -18.60
N LEU A 178 -1.35 -11.73 -19.38
CA LEU A 178 -1.76 -11.62 -20.79
C LEU A 178 -1.07 -12.67 -21.65
N MET A 179 0.20 -12.97 -21.40
CA MET A 179 0.94 -14.03 -22.09
C MET A 179 0.33 -15.40 -21.78
N ILE A 180 0.08 -15.71 -20.51
CA ILE A 180 -0.57 -16.96 -20.08
C ILE A 180 -1.91 -17.12 -20.80
N LYS A 181 -2.76 -16.07 -20.81
CA LYS A 181 -4.06 -16.11 -21.49
C LYS A 181 -3.97 -16.33 -23.01
N LYS A 182 -2.84 -16.01 -23.63
CA LYS A 182 -2.62 -16.22 -25.07
C LYS A 182 -2.26 -17.67 -25.42
N TRP A 183 -1.78 -18.45 -24.43
CA TRP A 183 -1.33 -19.83 -24.60
C TRP A 183 -2.43 -20.86 -24.29
N TYR A 184 -3.56 -20.43 -23.74
CA TYR A 184 -4.78 -21.20 -23.52
C TYR A 184 -5.91 -20.70 -24.45
#